data_6d3abeaee90970e7e00b6486b5def34d
#
_entry.id   6d3abeaee90970e7e00b6486b5def34d
#
_cell.length_a   1.000
_cell.length_b   1.000
_cell.length_c   1.000
_cell.angle_alpha   90.00
_cell.angle_beta   90.00
_cell.angle_gamma   90.00
#
_symmetry.space_group_name_H-M   'P 1'
#
loop_
_entity.id
_entity.type
_entity.pdbx_description
1 polymer ?
#
loop_
_entity_poly.entity_id
_entity_poly.type
_entity_poly.pdbx_seq_one_letter_code
_entity_poly.pdbx_strand_id
1 'polypeptide(L)'
;MKNFFITSFLLFSVLSIGQTYIKANALTTLLTVPNVGIETSIGEKSTLQFDVLASLWKSVNGKPREFYTFTPEYRFHFKEKYNGFYAGAHIGMSIFNFQKWNYLNTTKYEKGFGYFIGATVGYQVKINEKFMLDCFLGGGSHQGFYKGYDFNTEIRYDGAKKYNKSGEWLPYRGGVMVSYKLN
;
A
#
# COMPACT_ATOMS: atom_id res chain seq x y z
N MET A 1 -7.77 -14.74 -23.29
CA MET A 1 -7.63 -15.78 -22.25
C MET A 1 -6.23 -16.44 -22.27
N LYS A 2 -5.71 -16.89 -23.42
CA LYS A 2 -4.40 -17.57 -23.51
C LYS A 2 -3.22 -16.73 -22.95
N ASN A 3 -3.19 -15.44 -23.23
CA ASN A 3 -2.14 -14.53 -22.72
C ASN A 3 -2.22 -14.27 -21.22
N PHE A 4 -3.41 -14.31 -20.62
CA PHE A 4 -3.61 -14.18 -19.18
C PHE A 4 -3.00 -15.37 -18.42
N PHE A 5 -3.16 -16.60 -18.92
CA PHE A 5 -2.56 -17.80 -18.33
C PHE A 5 -1.04 -17.81 -18.44
N ILE A 6 -0.48 -17.31 -19.55
CA ILE A 6 0.98 -17.23 -19.74
C ILE A 6 1.58 -16.21 -18.77
N THR A 7 0.96 -15.04 -18.62
CA THR A 7 1.41 -13.99 -17.68
C THR A 7 1.30 -14.46 -16.24
N SER A 8 0.21 -15.16 -15.89
CA SER A 8 0.01 -15.75 -14.56
C SER A 8 1.04 -16.83 -14.26
N PHE A 9 1.35 -17.68 -15.22
CA PHE A 9 2.36 -18.74 -15.07
C PHE A 9 3.78 -18.18 -14.94
N LEU A 10 4.12 -17.12 -15.66
CA LEU A 10 5.41 -16.42 -15.53
C LEU A 10 5.55 -15.73 -14.15
N LEU A 11 4.49 -15.14 -13.63
CA LEU A 11 4.50 -14.58 -12.27
C LEU A 11 4.70 -15.66 -11.19
N PHE A 12 4.07 -16.82 -11.34
CA PHE A 12 4.27 -17.95 -10.42
C PHE A 12 5.68 -18.53 -10.49
N SER A 13 6.31 -18.59 -11.66
CA SER A 13 7.68 -19.10 -11.82
C SER A 13 8.73 -18.21 -11.17
N VAL A 14 8.55 -16.90 -11.15
CA VAL A 14 9.46 -15.95 -10.46
C VAL A 14 9.40 -16.12 -8.94
N LEU A 15 8.23 -16.41 -8.38
CA LEU A 15 8.05 -16.67 -6.96
C LEU A 15 8.71 -17.99 -6.49
N SER A 16 8.93 -18.93 -7.42
CA SER A 16 9.52 -20.24 -7.11
C SER A 16 11.06 -20.25 -7.08
N ILE A 17 11.74 -19.25 -7.62
CA ILE A 17 13.20 -19.23 -7.79
C ILE A 17 13.90 -18.42 -6.68
N GLY A 18 13.21 -17.52 -6.01
CA GLY A 18 13.79 -16.61 -5.03
C GLY A 18 13.33 -16.87 -3.60
N GLN A 19 14.19 -16.58 -2.64
CA GLN A 19 13.78 -16.55 -1.23
C GLN A 19 12.60 -15.61 -1.06
N THR A 20 11.49 -16.10 -0.50
CA THR A 20 10.21 -15.41 -0.45
C THR A 20 9.70 -15.31 0.98
N TYR A 21 9.20 -14.14 1.35
CA TYR A 21 8.58 -13.85 2.64
C TYR A 21 7.14 -13.39 2.46
N ILE A 22 6.24 -13.90 3.29
CA ILE A 22 4.93 -13.29 3.54
C ILE A 22 5.08 -12.30 4.69
N LYS A 23 4.39 -11.16 4.61
CA LYS A 23 4.59 -10.04 5.52
C LYS A 23 3.25 -9.50 6.02
N ALA A 24 3.23 -9.08 7.30
CA ALA A 24 2.09 -8.39 7.89
C ALA A 24 2.57 -7.21 8.73
N ASN A 25 1.96 -6.05 8.57
CA ASN A 25 2.30 -4.83 9.30
C ASN A 25 1.66 -4.85 10.68
N ALA A 26 2.45 -5.03 11.71
CA ALA A 26 1.98 -5.11 13.10
C ALA A 26 1.32 -3.79 13.56
N LEU A 27 1.90 -2.64 13.20
CA LEU A 27 1.36 -1.33 13.65
C LEU A 27 -0.01 -1.06 13.04
N THR A 28 -0.18 -1.24 11.73
CA THR A 28 -1.47 -0.98 11.07
C THR A 28 -2.52 -2.02 11.46
N THR A 29 -2.11 -3.26 11.73
CA THR A 29 -3.01 -4.31 12.22
C THR A 29 -3.57 -3.99 13.60
N LEU A 30 -2.76 -3.42 14.51
CA LEU A 30 -3.23 -2.93 15.81
C LEU A 30 -4.28 -1.81 15.68
N LEU A 31 -4.20 -1.03 14.61
CA LEU A 31 -5.20 -0.01 14.27
C LEU A 31 -6.38 -0.58 13.47
N THR A 32 -6.47 -1.91 13.34
CA THR A 32 -7.49 -2.62 12.54
C THR A 32 -7.52 -2.21 11.07
N VAL A 33 -6.36 -1.80 10.55
CA VAL A 33 -6.11 -1.50 9.14
C VAL A 33 -5.07 -2.51 8.62
N PRO A 34 -5.47 -3.75 8.29
CA PRO A 34 -4.54 -4.77 7.84
C PRO A 34 -3.73 -4.33 6.63
N ASN A 35 -2.42 -4.58 6.71
CA ASN A 35 -1.50 -4.43 5.60
C ASN A 35 -0.68 -5.72 5.48
N VAL A 36 -0.88 -6.44 4.41
CA VAL A 36 -0.24 -7.72 4.13
C VAL A 36 0.48 -7.67 2.80
N GLY A 37 1.55 -8.42 2.68
CA GLY A 37 2.36 -8.41 1.47
C GLY A 37 3.19 -9.66 1.28
N ILE A 38 3.83 -9.72 0.13
CA ILE A 38 4.80 -10.74 -0.23
C ILE A 38 6.05 -10.03 -0.77
N GLU A 39 7.22 -10.50 -0.37
CA GLU A 39 8.51 -9.99 -0.86
C GLU A 39 9.35 -11.16 -1.35
N THR A 40 9.85 -11.09 -2.57
CA THR A 40 10.70 -12.12 -3.18
C THR A 40 12.02 -11.54 -3.66
N SER A 41 13.10 -12.31 -3.54
CA SER A 41 14.40 -11.90 -4.06
C SER A 41 14.43 -12.06 -5.59
N ILE A 42 14.93 -11.02 -6.27
CA ILE A 42 15.14 -10.99 -7.72
C ILE A 42 16.61 -10.79 -8.09
N GLY A 43 17.48 -10.65 -7.11
CA GLY A 43 18.93 -10.47 -7.27
C GLY A 43 19.66 -10.61 -5.95
N GLU A 44 20.96 -10.37 -5.94
CA GLU A 44 21.79 -10.45 -4.72
C GLU A 44 21.45 -9.35 -3.71
N LYS A 45 21.13 -8.15 -4.19
CA LYS A 45 20.78 -6.98 -3.39
C LYS A 45 19.39 -6.42 -3.70
N SER A 46 18.59 -7.14 -4.49
CA SER A 46 17.32 -6.62 -4.97
C SER A 46 16.17 -7.55 -4.64
N THR A 47 15.08 -6.96 -4.19
CA THR A 47 13.82 -7.65 -3.93
C THR A 47 12.66 -6.92 -4.62
N LEU A 48 11.61 -7.66 -4.89
CA LEU A 48 10.33 -7.13 -5.33
C LEU A 48 9.29 -7.42 -4.25
N GLN A 49 8.61 -6.40 -3.80
CA GLN A 49 7.50 -6.52 -2.85
C GLN A 49 6.19 -6.12 -3.52
N PHE A 50 5.12 -6.79 -3.12
CA PHE A 50 3.76 -6.36 -3.37
C PHE A 50 3.00 -6.39 -2.07
N ASP A 51 2.36 -5.28 -1.69
CA ASP A 51 1.52 -5.23 -0.50
C ASP A 51 0.14 -4.61 -0.77
N VAL A 52 -0.81 -4.99 0.06
CA VAL A 52 -2.17 -4.49 0.09
C VAL A 52 -2.45 -3.96 1.48
N LEU A 53 -2.84 -2.70 1.56
CA LEU A 53 -3.35 -2.07 2.79
C LEU A 53 -4.86 -1.88 2.62
N ALA A 54 -5.63 -2.26 3.64
CA ALA A 54 -7.08 -2.16 3.61
C ALA A 54 -7.63 -1.56 4.90
N SER A 55 -8.27 -0.42 4.84
CA SER A 55 -9.13 0.06 5.92
C SER A 55 -10.54 -0.42 5.67
N LEU A 56 -11.00 -1.31 6.56
CA LEU A 56 -12.35 -1.89 6.50
C LEU A 56 -13.37 -1.09 7.31
N TRP A 57 -12.98 0.06 7.84
CA TRP A 57 -13.82 0.95 8.62
C TRP A 57 -14.81 1.67 7.71
N LYS A 58 -16.02 1.11 7.58
CA LYS A 58 -17.11 1.76 6.84
C LYS A 58 -17.44 3.14 7.40
N SER A 59 -17.37 3.28 8.73
CA SER A 59 -17.60 4.55 9.40
C SER A 59 -16.90 4.61 10.76
N VAL A 60 -16.31 5.76 11.07
CA VAL A 60 -15.80 6.13 12.39
C VAL A 60 -16.47 7.43 12.80
N ASN A 61 -17.24 7.41 13.91
CA ASN A 61 -18.05 8.54 14.36
C ASN A 61 -18.98 9.10 13.27
N GLY A 62 -19.65 8.22 12.49
CA GLY A 62 -20.52 8.59 11.40
C GLY A 62 -19.82 9.00 10.10
N LYS A 63 -18.48 9.01 10.05
CA LYS A 63 -17.69 9.49 8.90
C LYS A 63 -17.04 8.34 8.16
N PRO A 64 -17.15 8.25 6.81
CA PRO A 64 -16.51 7.19 6.02
C PRO A 64 -14.98 7.17 6.18
N ARG A 65 -14.41 5.98 6.35
CA ARG A 65 -12.97 5.75 6.54
C ARG A 65 -12.45 4.51 5.79
N GLU A 66 -13.08 4.17 4.68
CA GLU A 66 -12.77 3.00 3.89
C GLU A 66 -11.79 3.34 2.78
N PHE A 67 -10.68 2.61 2.70
CA PHE A 67 -9.74 2.73 1.61
C PHE A 67 -8.93 1.45 1.42
N TYR A 68 -8.45 1.26 0.19
CA TYR A 68 -7.58 0.16 -0.22
C TYR A 68 -6.42 0.72 -1.02
N THR A 69 -5.23 0.19 -0.78
CA THR A 69 -4.06 0.47 -1.63
C THR A 69 -3.40 -0.81 -2.09
N PHE A 70 -2.84 -0.78 -3.30
CA PHE A 70 -2.12 -1.87 -3.94
C PHE A 70 -0.78 -1.32 -4.38
N THR A 71 0.30 -1.85 -3.82
CA THR A 71 1.63 -1.24 -3.92
C THR A 71 2.69 -2.26 -4.35
N PRO A 72 3.01 -2.39 -5.63
CA PRO A 72 4.26 -2.98 -6.08
C PRO A 72 5.44 -2.05 -5.78
N GLU A 73 6.53 -2.60 -5.25
CA GLU A 73 7.73 -1.89 -4.83
C GLU A 73 8.99 -2.68 -5.20
N TYR A 74 9.91 -2.03 -5.88
CA TYR A 74 11.28 -2.51 -6.06
C TYR A 74 12.14 -1.99 -4.91
N ARG A 75 12.95 -2.87 -4.29
CA ARG A 75 13.85 -2.55 -3.18
C ARG A 75 15.29 -2.86 -3.51
N PHE A 76 16.18 -1.94 -3.22
CA PHE A 76 17.61 -2.10 -3.29
C PHE A 76 18.21 -2.06 -1.89
N HIS A 77 18.89 -3.16 -1.50
CA HIS A 77 19.53 -3.32 -0.20
C HIS A 77 21.00 -2.93 -0.29
N PHE A 78 21.47 -2.09 0.64
CA PHE A 78 22.84 -1.56 0.59
C PHE A 78 23.89 -2.62 0.95
N LYS A 79 23.55 -3.59 1.80
CA LYS A 79 24.42 -4.73 2.14
C LYS A 79 24.03 -5.98 1.33
N GLU A 80 23.11 -6.73 1.82
CA GLU A 80 22.58 -7.95 1.23
C GLU A 80 21.04 -7.94 1.33
N LYS A 81 20.37 -8.70 0.50
CA LYS A 81 18.91 -8.80 0.55
C LYS A 81 18.43 -9.26 1.94
N TYR A 82 17.33 -8.67 2.39
CA TYR A 82 16.69 -8.97 3.68
C TYR A 82 17.52 -8.65 4.92
N ASN A 83 18.53 -7.78 4.79
CA ASN A 83 19.37 -7.40 5.93
C ASN A 83 19.90 -5.97 5.80
N GLY A 84 19.70 -5.16 6.85
CA GLY A 84 20.18 -3.79 6.91
C GLY A 84 19.28 -2.79 6.19
N PHE A 85 19.84 -1.63 5.88
CA PHE A 85 19.16 -0.55 5.20
C PHE A 85 18.85 -0.86 3.74
N TYR A 86 17.70 -0.38 3.29
CA TYR A 86 17.30 -0.40 1.88
C TYR A 86 16.61 0.89 1.48
N ALA A 87 16.60 1.15 0.18
CA ALA A 87 15.78 2.14 -0.47
C ALA A 87 14.85 1.45 -1.48
N GLY A 88 13.61 1.90 -1.56
CA GLY A 88 12.62 1.34 -2.47
C GLY A 88 12.00 2.42 -3.35
N ALA A 89 11.61 2.03 -4.54
CA ALA A 89 10.78 2.82 -5.42
C ALA A 89 9.46 2.06 -5.66
N HIS A 90 8.34 2.75 -5.51
CA HIS A 90 7.02 2.13 -5.64
C HIS A 90 6.09 2.95 -6.50
N ILE A 91 5.18 2.26 -7.12
CA ILE A 91 3.98 2.81 -7.74
C ILE A 91 2.78 2.13 -7.11
N GLY A 92 1.59 2.66 -7.30
CA GLY A 92 0.40 1.96 -6.84
C GLY A 92 -0.89 2.65 -7.20
N MET A 93 -1.96 2.03 -6.75
CA MET A 93 -3.30 2.53 -6.91
C MET A 93 -4.05 2.49 -5.58
N SER A 94 -4.97 3.42 -5.42
CA SER A 94 -5.85 3.50 -4.27
C SER A 94 -7.30 3.53 -4.71
N ILE A 95 -8.17 2.96 -3.89
CA ILE A 95 -9.63 3.11 -3.97
C ILE A 95 -10.05 3.64 -2.61
N PHE A 96 -10.85 4.66 -2.57
CA PHE A 96 -11.19 5.28 -1.30
C PHE A 96 -12.62 5.80 -1.24
N ASN A 97 -13.14 5.77 -0.03
CA ASN A 97 -14.39 6.34 0.39
C ASN A 97 -14.15 6.89 1.79
N PHE A 98 -13.68 8.13 1.89
CA PHE A 98 -13.30 8.68 3.18
C PHE A 98 -13.42 10.19 3.27
N GLN A 99 -13.52 10.69 4.51
CA GLN A 99 -13.49 12.10 4.81
C GLN A 99 -12.04 12.55 5.03
N LYS A 100 -11.54 13.44 4.18
CA LYS A 100 -10.22 14.06 4.35
C LYS A 100 -10.16 14.92 5.63
N TRP A 101 -8.96 15.13 6.13
CA TRP A 101 -8.69 15.92 7.33
C TRP A 101 -9.20 17.37 7.22
N ASN A 102 -9.17 18.00 6.04
CA ASN A 102 -9.69 19.33 5.79
C ASN A 102 -11.22 19.41 5.80
N TYR A 103 -11.94 18.30 5.80
CA TYR A 103 -13.39 18.21 5.89
C TYR A 103 -13.91 17.74 7.25
N LEU A 104 -13.05 17.62 8.26
CA LEU A 104 -13.41 17.03 9.58
C LEU A 104 -14.59 17.71 10.27
N ASN A 105 -14.78 19.01 10.07
CA ASN A 105 -15.88 19.79 10.65
C ASN A 105 -17.06 19.99 9.69
N THR A 106 -17.15 19.17 8.66
CA THR A 106 -18.22 19.25 7.64
C THR A 106 -18.87 17.88 7.46
N THR A 107 -19.94 17.84 6.71
CA THR A 107 -20.59 16.59 6.27
C THR A 107 -20.03 16.04 4.94
N LYS A 108 -18.96 16.63 4.43
CA LYS A 108 -18.39 16.31 3.12
C LYS A 108 -17.42 15.15 3.21
N TYR A 109 -17.49 14.25 2.24
CA TYR A 109 -16.54 13.17 2.04
C TYR A 109 -16.26 12.94 0.55
N GLU A 110 -15.22 12.20 0.25
CA GLU A 110 -14.77 11.90 -1.11
C GLU A 110 -14.82 10.39 -1.39
N LYS A 111 -15.32 10.05 -2.57
CA LYS A 111 -15.33 8.67 -3.08
C LYS A 111 -14.65 8.65 -4.44
N GLY A 112 -13.63 7.80 -4.60
CA GLY A 112 -12.87 7.78 -5.82
C GLY A 112 -11.76 6.74 -5.85
N PHE A 113 -10.83 6.98 -6.76
CA PHE A 113 -9.62 6.18 -6.92
C PHE A 113 -8.44 7.11 -7.21
N GLY A 114 -7.23 6.59 -7.09
CA GLY A 114 -6.03 7.35 -7.37
C GLY A 114 -4.87 6.48 -7.76
N TYR A 115 -3.82 7.12 -8.24
CA TYR A 115 -2.53 6.52 -8.50
C TYR A 115 -1.48 7.25 -7.67
N PHE A 116 -0.45 6.53 -7.28
CA PHE A 116 0.67 7.13 -6.56
C PHE A 116 2.01 6.58 -7.05
N ILE A 117 3.03 7.40 -6.90
CA ILE A 117 4.42 7.07 -7.14
C ILE A 117 5.27 7.65 -6.02
N GLY A 118 6.22 6.90 -5.53
CA GLY A 118 7.04 7.37 -4.42
C GLY A 118 8.24 6.52 -4.12
N ALA A 119 8.83 6.81 -2.95
CA ALA A 119 10.00 6.12 -2.44
C ALA A 119 9.77 5.65 -1.00
N THR A 120 10.49 4.62 -0.62
CA THR A 120 10.51 4.05 0.72
C THR A 120 11.96 3.95 1.18
N VAL A 121 12.18 4.18 2.46
CA VAL A 121 13.42 3.80 3.15
C VAL A 121 13.06 2.87 4.29
N GLY A 122 13.92 1.90 4.56
CA GLY A 122 13.65 0.98 5.64
C GLY A 122 14.89 0.22 6.09
N TYR A 123 14.68 -0.54 7.14
CA TYR A 123 15.69 -1.39 7.75
C TYR A 123 15.11 -2.76 8.05
N GLN A 124 15.74 -3.78 7.49
CA GLN A 124 15.34 -5.18 7.72
C GLN A 124 16.35 -5.86 8.63
N VAL A 125 15.86 -6.65 9.58
CA VAL A 125 16.65 -7.44 10.50
C VAL A 125 16.09 -8.85 10.62
N LYS A 126 16.92 -9.87 10.35
CA LYS A 126 16.57 -11.27 10.57
C LYS A 126 16.57 -11.55 12.07
N ILE A 127 15.45 -12.02 12.62
CA ILE A 127 15.35 -12.44 14.01
C ILE A 127 15.89 -13.88 14.14
N ASN A 128 15.52 -14.72 13.18
CA ASN A 128 15.98 -16.11 13.07
C ASN A 128 15.87 -16.57 11.60
N GLU A 129 16.03 -17.87 11.34
CA GLU A 129 15.97 -18.42 9.97
C GLU A 129 14.63 -18.23 9.27
N LYS A 130 13.52 -18.11 10.03
CA LYS A 130 12.15 -18.00 9.51
C LYS A 130 11.55 -16.61 9.64
N PHE A 131 11.97 -15.83 10.63
CA PHE A 131 11.34 -14.53 10.94
C PHE A 131 12.28 -13.37 10.72
N MET A 132 11.73 -12.29 10.17
CA MET A 132 12.40 -11.02 9.94
C MET A 132 11.46 -9.86 10.34
N LEU A 133 12.03 -8.79 10.86
CA LEU A 133 11.35 -7.50 11.02
C LEU A 133 11.79 -6.54 9.91
N ASP A 134 10.84 -5.71 9.47
CA ASP A 134 11.04 -4.68 8.46
C ASP A 134 10.41 -3.38 8.95
N CYS A 135 11.25 -2.44 9.41
CA CYS A 135 10.83 -1.10 9.81
C CYS A 135 10.96 -0.19 8.60
N PHE A 136 9.90 0.48 8.19
CA PHE A 136 9.90 1.29 6.98
C PHE A 136 9.05 2.54 7.08
N LEU A 137 9.41 3.53 6.26
CA LEU A 137 8.66 4.75 6.04
C LEU A 137 8.75 5.12 4.56
N GLY A 138 7.65 5.55 3.98
CA GLY A 138 7.58 5.93 2.58
C GLY A 138 6.45 6.90 2.29
N GLY A 139 6.58 7.52 1.12
CA GLY A 139 5.60 8.48 0.63
C GLY A 139 5.94 8.92 -0.78
N GLY A 140 5.15 9.85 -1.28
CA GLY A 140 5.33 10.35 -2.63
C GLY A 140 4.13 11.16 -3.12
N SER A 141 4.02 11.28 -4.42
CA SER A 141 2.92 11.97 -5.08
C SER A 141 1.72 11.04 -5.27
N HIS A 142 0.56 11.48 -4.82
CA HIS A 142 -0.73 10.82 -5.03
C HIS A 142 -1.62 11.70 -5.88
N GLN A 143 -2.14 11.16 -6.98
CA GLN A 143 -3.13 11.80 -7.85
C GLN A 143 -4.48 11.12 -7.66
N GLY A 144 -5.42 11.80 -7.03
CA GLY A 144 -6.78 11.33 -6.82
C GLY A 144 -7.75 11.80 -7.90
N PHE A 145 -8.74 10.94 -8.20
CA PHE A 145 -9.90 11.22 -9.05
C PHE A 145 -11.14 10.87 -8.24
N TYR A 146 -11.95 11.87 -7.88
CA TYR A 146 -13.01 11.67 -6.92
C TYR A 146 -14.29 12.42 -7.24
N LYS A 147 -15.36 12.02 -6.57
CA LYS A 147 -16.62 12.74 -6.47
C LYS A 147 -16.85 13.08 -5.00
N GLY A 148 -17.28 14.29 -4.72
CA GLY A 148 -17.60 14.74 -3.38
C GLY A 148 -19.06 14.54 -3.04
N TYR A 149 -19.36 14.02 -1.85
CA TYR A 149 -20.69 13.71 -1.37
C TYR A 149 -20.89 14.29 0.04
N ASP A 150 -22.14 14.58 0.37
CA ASP A 150 -22.58 14.84 1.73
C ASP A 150 -23.03 13.51 2.38
N PHE A 151 -22.51 13.15 3.56
CA PHE A 151 -22.78 11.85 4.16
C PHE A 151 -24.15 11.75 4.88
N ASN A 152 -24.83 12.88 5.13
CA ASN A 152 -26.19 12.86 5.67
C ASN A 152 -27.25 12.65 4.58
N THR A 153 -27.02 13.24 3.41
CA THR A 153 -28.00 13.22 2.31
C THR A 153 -27.60 12.28 1.17
N GLU A 154 -26.33 11.82 1.16
CA GLU A 154 -25.72 11.08 0.05
C GLU A 154 -25.75 11.80 -1.30
N ILE A 155 -26.09 13.09 -1.28
CA ILE A 155 -26.15 13.93 -2.49
C ILE A 155 -24.73 14.39 -2.85
N ARG A 156 -24.42 14.30 -4.13
CA ARG A 156 -23.18 14.85 -4.67
C ARG A 156 -23.24 16.38 -4.67
N TYR A 157 -22.27 17.02 -3.99
CA TYR A 157 -22.22 18.47 -3.86
C TYR A 157 -21.37 19.19 -4.94
N ASP A 158 -20.51 18.45 -5.67
CA ASP A 158 -19.54 19.00 -6.61
C ASP A 158 -19.96 18.95 -8.09
N GLY A 159 -21.19 18.75 -8.38
CA GLY A 159 -22.01 18.51 -9.57
C GLY A 159 -21.50 18.77 -11.00
N ALA A 160 -20.41 19.51 -11.22
CA ALA A 160 -20.08 20.05 -12.54
C ALA A 160 -19.19 19.15 -13.42
N LYS A 161 -18.41 18.22 -12.87
CA LYS A 161 -17.45 17.37 -13.63
C LYS A 161 -17.66 15.90 -13.32
N LYS A 162 -17.24 15.03 -14.27
CA LYS A 162 -17.30 13.59 -14.07
C LYS A 162 -16.47 13.15 -12.84
N TYR A 163 -15.25 13.74 -12.70
CA TYR A 163 -14.37 13.58 -11.54
C TYR A 163 -13.65 14.89 -11.24
N ASN A 164 -13.48 15.20 -9.96
CA ASN A 164 -12.52 16.17 -9.48
C ASN A 164 -11.14 15.52 -9.42
N LYS A 165 -10.10 16.33 -9.39
CA LYS A 165 -8.70 15.89 -9.31
C LYS A 165 -8.04 16.53 -8.10
N SER A 166 -7.24 15.75 -7.38
CA SER A 166 -6.33 16.26 -6.35
C SER A 166 -4.95 15.67 -6.54
N GLY A 167 -3.90 16.49 -6.45
CA GLY A 167 -2.51 16.07 -6.43
C GLY A 167 -1.89 16.46 -5.11
N GLU A 168 -1.38 15.50 -4.34
CA GLU A 168 -0.86 15.72 -2.99
C GLU A 168 0.44 14.95 -2.80
N TRP A 169 1.40 15.53 -2.06
CA TRP A 169 2.56 14.83 -1.55
C TRP A 169 2.29 14.38 -0.13
N LEU A 170 2.32 13.09 0.12
CA LEU A 170 1.90 12.50 1.37
C LEU A 170 2.88 11.42 1.85
N PRO A 171 3.14 11.31 3.17
CA PRO A 171 3.72 10.13 3.79
C PRO A 171 2.61 9.09 4.00
N TYR A 172 2.32 8.27 3.01
CA TYR A 172 1.15 7.39 3.02
C TYR A 172 1.44 5.93 3.39
N ARG A 173 2.70 5.60 3.67
CA ARG A 173 3.04 4.24 4.09
C ARG A 173 4.15 4.23 5.14
N GLY A 174 4.05 3.28 6.07
CA GLY A 174 5.03 3.10 7.12
C GLY A 174 4.59 2.04 8.12
N GLY A 175 5.53 1.59 8.94
CA GLY A 175 5.24 0.65 9.98
C GLY A 175 6.36 -0.34 10.27
N VAL A 176 5.97 -1.40 10.96
CA VAL A 176 6.82 -2.54 11.29
C VAL A 176 6.17 -3.80 10.75
N MET A 177 6.71 -4.37 9.69
CA MET A 177 6.25 -5.65 9.18
C MET A 177 6.97 -6.80 9.86
N VAL A 178 6.19 -7.75 10.34
CA VAL A 178 6.66 -9.09 10.70
C VAL A 178 6.60 -9.94 9.44
N SER A 179 7.70 -10.60 9.11
CA SER A 179 7.84 -11.36 7.87
C SER A 179 8.17 -12.82 8.21
N TYR A 180 7.50 -13.73 7.52
CA TYR A 180 7.73 -15.18 7.65
C TYR A 180 8.25 -15.75 6.33
N LYS A 181 9.36 -16.45 6.40
CA LYS A 181 10.02 -17.10 5.26
C LYS A 181 9.20 -18.30 4.78
N LEU A 182 8.90 -18.35 3.49
CA LEU A 182 8.17 -19.45 2.85
C LEU A 182 9.12 -20.53 2.30
N ASN A 183 10.27 -20.14 1.73
CA ASN A 183 11.28 -21.00 1.13
C ASN A 183 12.70 -20.44 1.29
#